data_7db5f10fbcab041b8c455bcab0690a5c
#
_entry.id   7db5f10fbcab041b8c455bcab0690a5c
#
_cell.length_a   1.000
_cell.length_b   1.000
_cell.length_c   1.000
_cell.angle_alpha   90.00
_cell.angle_beta   90.00
_cell.angle_gamma   90.00
#
_symmetry.space_group_name_H-M   'P 1'
#
loop_
_entity.id
_entity.type
_entity.pdbx_description
1 polymer ?
#
loop_
_entity_poly.entity_id
_entity_poly.type
_entity_poly.pdbx_seq_one_letter_code
_entity_poly.pdbx_strand_id
1 'polypeptide(L)'
;METVRQFITATPVTNTDRNGSLRCGLPSMPRHIMAAAVFGALATYVLPFASAVFAQPASDSLGELLTGKAAFSDWRTDAPLVRRKITDLPPPYATPSASNPSRVVAKPVSAAPNVPPGFQVELFASNLRDPRTVRIAPNGDIFIAESEPGRIRVLRAEEGAAKPSTNDVFASGLDQPFGIAFYPSGSDPQWVYVANTGSVVRYPYRSGDLKPRGKAEVIVRDLPGTGGRSVQRGHITRDIAFSKDGRQMFVSVGSASNDGEWMCKRDVATIARWEAEHGVGSAWGNETDRAAVLVFDPEGKNRRVFASGLRNCVGLAVHPVTGDLYCSTNERDGLGDDLVPDFITRVRDGAFYGWPWYYVGANEDPRHRGERPDLKDKIIVPDVLIQAHSASMGMIIYDGDQFPSEYRGDAFASQHGSWNRQKRTGYKVIRALLKNGVPTGEYEDFMTGFVVNDSSVWARPVGVAVAHDGALLVTEDGNGTMWRVSYRGGP
;
A
#
# COMPACT_ATOMS: atom_id res chain seq x y z
N MET A 1 13.32 -14.50 -1.89
CA MET A 1 13.77 -14.41 -0.49
C MET A 1 14.23 -12.98 -0.25
N GLU A 2 13.32 -12.12 0.17
CA GLU A 2 13.70 -10.78 0.64
C GLU A 2 14.25 -10.90 2.05
N THR A 3 15.51 -10.51 2.21
CA THR A 3 16.21 -10.48 3.49
C THR A 3 15.62 -9.36 4.34
N VAL A 4 14.85 -9.70 5.36
CA VAL A 4 14.43 -8.78 6.43
C VAL A 4 15.69 -8.24 7.11
N ARG A 5 16.07 -7.00 6.83
CA ARG A 5 17.15 -6.31 7.55
C ARG A 5 16.59 -5.61 8.78
N GLN A 6 17.05 -6.02 9.94
CA GLN A 6 16.84 -5.32 11.20
C GLN A 6 17.47 -3.93 11.14
N PHE A 7 16.69 -2.91 11.50
CA PHE A 7 17.19 -1.55 11.69
C PHE A 7 17.87 -1.45 13.05
N ILE A 8 19.18 -1.18 13.05
CA ILE A 8 19.97 -0.89 14.26
C ILE A 8 20.02 0.63 14.41
N THR A 9 19.69 1.13 15.58
CA THR A 9 19.78 2.54 15.92
C THR A 9 21.27 2.97 16.01
N ALA A 10 21.69 3.86 15.13
CA ALA A 10 23.02 4.46 15.16
C ALA A 10 22.92 5.98 15.26
N THR A 11 23.75 6.59 16.11
CA THR A 11 23.84 8.03 16.25
C THR A 11 24.60 8.65 15.07
N PRO A 12 24.15 9.78 14.50
CA PRO A 12 24.83 10.37 13.35
C PRO A 12 26.18 10.98 13.72
N VAL A 13 27.18 10.68 12.90
CA VAL A 13 28.51 11.33 12.94
C VAL A 13 28.54 12.42 11.89
N THR A 14 28.82 13.66 12.29
CA THR A 14 28.94 14.80 11.37
C THR A 14 30.39 15.01 10.94
N ASN A 15 30.64 15.00 9.63
CA ASN A 15 31.91 15.42 9.05
C ASN A 15 31.62 16.55 8.02
N THR A 16 32.42 17.63 8.09
CA THR A 16 32.30 18.72 7.11
C THR A 16 33.32 18.53 5.98
N ASP A 17 32.90 18.75 4.74
CA ASP A 17 33.80 18.82 3.61
C ASP A 17 34.46 20.23 3.49
N ARG A 18 35.46 20.37 2.58
CA ARG A 18 36.23 21.62 2.40
C ARG A 18 35.38 22.82 1.91
N ASN A 19 34.13 22.61 1.60
CA ASN A 19 33.21 23.67 1.13
C ASN A 19 32.13 24.02 2.16
N GLY A 20 32.22 23.53 3.41
CA GLY A 20 31.28 23.87 4.48
C GLY A 20 29.93 23.17 4.38
N SER A 21 29.77 22.16 3.53
CA SER A 21 28.56 21.36 3.39
C SER A 21 28.58 20.19 4.37
N LEU A 22 27.54 20.05 5.18
CA LEU A 22 27.37 18.94 6.12
C LEU A 22 26.96 17.68 5.36
N ARG A 23 27.84 16.67 5.32
CA ARG A 23 27.49 15.31 4.89
C ARG A 23 27.25 14.43 6.11
N CYS A 24 26.07 13.82 6.20
CA CYS A 24 25.81 12.74 7.14
C CYS A 24 26.44 11.45 6.61
N GLY A 25 27.54 11.00 7.26
CA GLY A 25 28.22 9.75 6.92
C GLY A 25 27.56 8.55 7.60
N LEU A 26 27.56 7.38 6.93
CA LEU A 26 27.19 6.10 7.53
C LEU A 26 28.28 5.63 8.50
N PRO A 27 27.95 5.16 9.72
CA PRO A 27 28.94 4.58 10.62
C PRO A 27 29.43 3.22 10.09
N SER A 28 30.73 2.96 10.22
CA SER A 28 31.34 1.67 9.91
C SER A 28 30.91 0.61 10.93
N MET A 29 30.47 -0.57 10.47
CA MET A 29 30.06 -1.67 11.32
C MET A 29 31.26 -2.41 11.93
N PRO A 30 31.22 -2.74 13.23
CA PRO A 30 32.12 -3.74 13.81
C PRO A 30 31.61 -5.17 13.52
N ARG A 31 32.54 -6.05 13.15
CA ARG A 31 32.30 -7.48 12.99
C ARG A 31 32.26 -8.15 14.37
N HIS A 32 31.13 -8.76 14.73
CA HIS A 32 31.07 -9.66 15.88
C HIS A 32 30.65 -11.08 15.46
N ILE A 33 31.36 -12.03 16.05
CA ILE A 33 31.29 -13.48 15.84
C ILE A 33 30.08 -14.05 16.60
N MET A 34 29.29 -14.92 15.94
CA MET A 34 28.19 -15.67 16.56
C MET A 34 28.72 -16.90 17.31
N ALA A 35 28.28 -17.08 18.55
CA ALA A 35 28.33 -18.35 19.28
C ALA A 35 26.92 -18.95 19.32
N ALA A 36 26.79 -20.22 18.93
CA ALA A 36 25.54 -20.98 18.94
C ALA A 36 25.37 -21.71 20.30
N ALA A 37 24.19 -21.58 20.89
CA ALA A 37 23.77 -22.43 22.04
C ALA A 37 22.60 -23.29 21.62
N VAL A 38 22.76 -24.61 21.87
CA VAL A 38 21.76 -25.64 21.64
C VAL A 38 21.01 -25.87 22.96
N PHE A 39 19.68 -25.84 22.94
CA PHE A 39 18.84 -26.36 24.03
C PHE A 39 17.82 -27.36 23.51
N GLY A 40 17.78 -28.51 24.20
CA GLY A 40 16.94 -29.64 23.86
C GLY A 40 15.49 -29.49 24.33
N ALA A 41 14.59 -30.12 23.60
CA ALA A 41 13.16 -30.13 23.82
C ALA A 41 12.72 -31.36 24.60
N LEU A 42 11.90 -31.17 25.64
CA LEU A 42 11.05 -32.22 26.23
C LEU A 42 9.63 -32.07 25.65
N ALA A 43 9.11 -33.15 25.09
CA ALA A 43 7.76 -33.25 24.59
C ALA A 43 6.81 -33.79 25.66
N THR A 44 5.71 -33.11 25.92
CA THR A 44 4.56 -33.64 26.65
C THR A 44 3.33 -33.70 25.74
N TYR A 45 2.77 -34.90 25.61
CA TYR A 45 1.53 -35.17 24.86
C TYR A 45 0.31 -34.76 25.68
N VAL A 46 -0.58 -33.94 25.08
CA VAL A 46 -1.94 -33.75 25.58
C VAL A 46 -2.92 -33.99 24.42
N LEU A 47 -3.89 -34.88 24.64
CA LEU A 47 -4.95 -35.24 23.69
C LEU A 47 -6.00 -34.14 23.57
N PRO A 48 -6.61 -33.91 22.39
CA PRO A 48 -7.62 -32.87 22.20
C PRO A 48 -9.02 -33.40 22.51
N PHE A 49 -9.77 -32.64 23.32
CA PHE A 49 -11.24 -32.73 23.37
C PHE A 49 -11.83 -31.95 22.19
N ALA A 50 -12.63 -32.63 21.39
CA ALA A 50 -13.41 -32.00 20.31
C ALA A 50 -14.69 -31.39 20.89
N SER A 51 -14.83 -30.09 20.83
CA SER A 51 -16.10 -29.40 21.08
C SER A 51 -16.77 -29.09 19.75
N ALA A 52 -18.00 -29.60 19.57
CA ALA A 52 -18.84 -29.29 18.42
C ALA A 52 -19.32 -27.84 18.53
N VAL A 53 -19.00 -27.04 17.52
CA VAL A 53 -19.53 -25.68 17.36
C VAL A 53 -20.82 -25.76 16.55
N PHE A 54 -21.94 -25.42 17.18
CA PHE A 54 -23.21 -25.21 16.50
C PHE A 54 -23.17 -23.90 15.73
N ALA A 55 -23.46 -23.96 14.44
CA ALA A 55 -23.62 -22.75 13.60
C ALA A 55 -24.90 -21.99 14.04
N GLN A 56 -24.74 -20.72 14.36
CA GLN A 56 -25.87 -19.80 14.53
C GLN A 56 -26.36 -19.30 13.16
N PRO A 57 -27.66 -19.06 12.98
CA PRO A 57 -28.21 -18.53 11.73
C PRO A 57 -27.79 -17.07 11.54
N ALA A 58 -27.47 -16.70 10.30
CA ALA A 58 -27.12 -15.34 9.90
C ALA A 58 -28.31 -14.40 10.16
N SER A 59 -28.07 -13.36 10.94
CA SER A 59 -29.00 -12.23 11.07
C SER A 59 -28.63 -11.15 10.05
N ASP A 60 -29.59 -10.72 9.24
CA ASP A 60 -29.52 -9.51 8.42
C ASP A 60 -29.37 -8.27 9.31
N SER A 61 -28.15 -7.91 9.67
CA SER A 61 -27.80 -6.61 10.24
C SER A 61 -26.38 -6.25 9.80
N LEU A 62 -26.22 -5.08 9.24
CA LEU A 62 -24.92 -4.40 9.26
C LEU A 62 -24.36 -4.56 10.66
N GLY A 63 -23.23 -5.26 10.81
CA GLY A 63 -22.68 -5.63 12.09
C GLY A 63 -22.47 -4.41 12.98
N GLU A 64 -22.45 -4.62 14.29
CA GLU A 64 -22.24 -3.56 15.27
C GLU A 64 -20.92 -2.81 14.99
N LEU A 65 -20.99 -1.46 14.97
CA LEU A 65 -19.83 -0.60 14.75
C LEU A 65 -18.82 -0.73 15.90
N LEU A 66 -17.67 -1.32 15.63
CA LEU A 66 -16.57 -1.45 16.59
C LEU A 66 -15.80 -0.12 16.70
N THR A 67 -15.72 0.41 17.93
CA THR A 67 -15.01 1.65 18.27
C THR A 67 -14.17 1.47 19.53
N GLY A 68 -13.31 2.45 19.86
CA GLY A 68 -12.46 2.40 21.04
C GLY A 68 -11.60 1.12 21.06
N LYS A 69 -11.52 0.43 22.20
CA LYS A 69 -10.74 -0.80 22.35
C LYS A 69 -11.22 -1.96 21.46
N ALA A 70 -12.53 -2.05 21.21
CA ALA A 70 -13.08 -3.09 20.35
C ALA A 70 -12.66 -2.95 18.87
N ALA A 71 -12.22 -1.77 18.44
CA ALA A 71 -11.69 -1.55 17.11
C ALA A 71 -10.30 -2.16 16.87
N PHE A 72 -9.59 -2.60 17.92
CA PHE A 72 -8.28 -3.22 17.83
C PHE A 72 -8.41 -4.73 17.95
N SER A 73 -8.26 -5.42 16.83
CA SER A 73 -8.44 -6.87 16.70
C SER A 73 -7.23 -7.53 16.04
N ASP A 74 -7.30 -8.82 15.80
CA ASP A 74 -6.33 -9.56 15.01
C ASP A 74 -7.06 -10.37 13.92
N TRP A 75 -6.30 -11.17 13.15
CA TRP A 75 -6.82 -11.94 12.02
C TRP A 75 -7.93 -12.96 12.38
N ARG A 76 -8.13 -13.27 13.65
CA ARG A 76 -9.13 -14.28 14.11
C ARG A 76 -10.55 -13.71 14.15
N THR A 77 -10.64 -12.38 14.13
CA THR A 77 -11.93 -11.69 14.21
C THR A 77 -12.09 -10.85 12.96
N ASP A 78 -12.99 -11.25 12.08
CA ASP A 78 -13.43 -10.44 10.97
C ASP A 78 -14.20 -9.24 11.52
N ALA A 79 -13.86 -8.05 11.04
CA ALA A 79 -14.45 -6.82 11.53
C ALA A 79 -15.66 -6.45 10.66
N PRO A 80 -16.89 -6.55 11.18
CA PRO A 80 -18.10 -6.24 10.42
C PRO A 80 -18.17 -4.76 10.05
N LEU A 81 -17.79 -3.86 10.95
CA LEU A 81 -17.66 -2.43 10.71
C LEU A 81 -16.76 -1.82 11.79
N VAL A 82 -15.78 -1.02 11.40
CA VAL A 82 -14.79 -0.46 12.32
C VAL A 82 -14.59 1.02 12.07
N ARG A 83 -14.55 1.79 13.16
CA ARG A 83 -14.06 3.17 13.16
C ARG A 83 -13.04 3.36 14.27
N ARG A 84 -11.84 3.83 13.93
CA ARG A 84 -10.82 4.28 14.89
C ARG A 84 -10.76 5.79 14.93
N LYS A 85 -10.65 6.34 16.12
CA LYS A 85 -10.43 7.77 16.34
C LYS A 85 -9.01 7.98 16.87
N ILE A 86 -8.46 9.17 16.65
CA ILE A 86 -7.14 9.54 17.20
C ILE A 86 -7.12 9.37 18.73
N THR A 87 -8.23 9.67 19.39
CA THR A 87 -8.39 9.54 20.86
C THR A 87 -8.36 8.11 21.36
N ASP A 88 -8.54 7.12 20.48
CA ASP A 88 -8.53 5.69 20.83
C ASP A 88 -7.11 5.10 20.76
N LEU A 89 -6.16 5.83 20.16
CA LEU A 89 -4.80 5.35 19.96
C LEU A 89 -4.04 5.23 21.29
N PRO A 90 -3.31 4.13 21.51
CA PRO A 90 -2.46 3.99 22.69
C PRO A 90 -1.27 4.95 22.62
N PRO A 91 -0.60 5.24 23.75
CA PRO A 91 0.66 5.96 23.71
C PRO A 91 1.75 5.10 23.01
N PRO A 92 2.81 5.74 22.46
CA PRO A 92 3.99 5.03 21.97
C PRO A 92 4.55 4.06 22.99
N TYR A 93 4.95 2.87 22.53
CA TYR A 93 5.54 1.80 23.34
C TYR A 93 4.60 1.19 24.40
N ALA A 94 3.29 1.33 24.24
CA ALA A 94 2.30 0.64 25.12
C ALA A 94 2.45 -0.89 25.06
N THR A 95 2.93 -1.41 23.95
CA THR A 95 3.37 -2.80 23.78
C THR A 95 4.79 -2.82 23.19
N PRO A 96 5.59 -3.87 23.45
CA PRO A 96 6.86 -4.05 22.76
C PRO A 96 6.65 -4.15 21.24
N SER A 97 7.58 -3.58 20.48
CA SER A 97 7.61 -3.79 19.04
C SER A 97 8.01 -5.24 18.74
N ALA A 98 7.20 -5.92 17.94
CA ALA A 98 7.41 -7.32 17.59
C ALA A 98 8.09 -7.47 16.23
N SER A 99 8.71 -8.63 16.00
CA SER A 99 9.13 -9.12 14.69
C SER A 99 8.49 -10.50 14.49
N ASN A 100 7.50 -10.57 13.61
CA ASN A 100 6.74 -11.80 13.37
C ASN A 100 6.45 -11.93 11.85
N PRO A 101 7.50 -12.07 10.99
CA PRO A 101 7.32 -12.23 9.56
C PRO A 101 6.51 -13.49 9.25
N SER A 102 5.59 -13.39 8.31
CA SER A 102 4.80 -14.55 7.90
C SER A 102 5.59 -15.49 7.00
N ARG A 103 5.45 -16.79 7.23
CA ARG A 103 5.85 -17.81 6.27
C ARG A 103 4.71 -18.03 5.28
N VAL A 104 4.98 -17.77 4.00
CA VAL A 104 4.03 -18.14 2.94
C VAL A 104 4.09 -19.65 2.75
N VAL A 105 2.94 -20.30 2.78
CA VAL A 105 2.76 -21.73 2.53
C VAL A 105 1.90 -21.94 1.29
N ALA A 106 1.98 -23.14 0.70
CA ALA A 106 1.05 -23.51 -0.37
C ALA A 106 -0.40 -23.37 0.12
N LYS A 107 -1.30 -22.94 -0.76
CA LYS A 107 -2.73 -22.83 -0.44
C LYS A 107 -3.25 -24.20 0.04
N PRO A 108 -3.80 -24.32 1.25
CA PRO A 108 -4.44 -25.56 1.69
C PRO A 108 -5.54 -25.99 0.71
N VAL A 109 -5.72 -27.28 0.49
CA VAL A 109 -6.63 -27.81 -0.53
C VAL A 109 -8.08 -27.30 -0.34
N SER A 110 -8.53 -27.26 0.91
CA SER A 110 -9.89 -26.77 1.28
C SER A 110 -9.97 -25.26 1.48
N ALA A 111 -8.85 -24.51 1.43
CA ALA A 111 -8.88 -23.09 1.69
C ALA A 111 -9.44 -22.33 0.47
N ALA A 112 -10.34 -21.41 0.76
CA ALA A 112 -10.83 -20.39 -0.16
C ALA A 112 -10.91 -19.08 0.62
N PRO A 113 -10.81 -17.92 -0.05
CA PRO A 113 -11.13 -16.67 0.61
C PRO A 113 -12.58 -16.62 1.05
N ASN A 114 -12.85 -15.94 2.17
CA ASN A 114 -14.21 -15.64 2.61
C ASN A 114 -14.64 -14.28 2.06
N VAL A 115 -15.89 -14.17 1.65
CA VAL A 115 -16.53 -12.95 1.16
C VAL A 115 -17.92 -12.83 1.77
N PRO A 116 -18.56 -11.65 1.80
CA PRO A 116 -19.89 -11.47 2.36
C PRO A 116 -20.96 -12.33 1.65
N PRO A 117 -22.11 -12.58 2.30
CA PRO A 117 -23.24 -13.29 1.69
C PRO A 117 -23.66 -12.69 0.35
N GLY A 118 -24.02 -13.53 -0.62
CA GLY A 118 -24.38 -13.12 -1.98
C GLY A 118 -23.18 -12.94 -2.93
N PHE A 119 -21.96 -12.85 -2.39
CA PHE A 119 -20.74 -12.84 -3.20
C PHE A 119 -20.19 -14.25 -3.41
N GLN A 120 -19.49 -14.42 -4.53
CA GLN A 120 -18.73 -15.62 -4.86
C GLN A 120 -17.30 -15.25 -5.18
N VAL A 121 -16.35 -16.11 -4.81
CA VAL A 121 -14.94 -15.93 -5.08
C VAL A 121 -14.39 -17.13 -5.84
N GLU A 122 -13.67 -16.85 -6.93
CA GLU A 122 -13.11 -17.87 -7.82
C GLU A 122 -11.63 -17.57 -8.09
N LEU A 123 -10.83 -18.65 -8.24
CA LEU A 123 -9.44 -18.52 -8.70
C LEU A 123 -9.45 -18.21 -10.20
N PHE A 124 -9.16 -16.98 -10.56
CA PHE A 124 -9.21 -16.48 -11.94
C PHE A 124 -7.93 -16.76 -12.71
N ALA A 125 -6.75 -16.50 -12.12
CA ALA A 125 -5.46 -16.76 -12.75
C ALA A 125 -4.43 -17.25 -11.71
N SER A 126 -3.44 -18.02 -12.18
CA SER A 126 -2.33 -18.54 -11.38
C SER A 126 -1.01 -18.45 -12.15
N ASN A 127 0.09 -18.84 -11.50
CA ASN A 127 1.44 -18.76 -12.07
C ASN A 127 1.88 -17.32 -12.45
N LEU A 128 1.33 -16.35 -11.75
CA LEU A 128 1.84 -14.99 -11.77
C LEU A 128 3.12 -14.92 -10.91
N ARG A 129 4.03 -14.01 -11.25
CA ARG A 129 5.28 -13.87 -10.51
C ARG A 129 5.38 -12.49 -9.88
N ASP A 130 5.32 -12.42 -8.55
CA ASP A 130 5.30 -11.17 -7.79
C ASP A 130 4.29 -10.15 -8.38
N PRO A 131 3.00 -10.55 -8.55
CA PRO A 131 1.99 -9.68 -9.12
C PRO A 131 1.67 -8.56 -8.13
N ARG A 132 1.74 -7.33 -8.63
CA ARG A 132 1.49 -6.13 -7.83
C ARG A 132 0.22 -5.43 -8.30
N THR A 133 0.33 -4.23 -8.83
CA THR A 133 -0.81 -3.48 -9.32
C THR A 133 -1.50 -4.20 -10.48
N VAL A 134 -2.81 -4.15 -10.50
CA VAL A 134 -3.66 -4.58 -11.61
C VAL A 134 -4.49 -3.38 -12.09
N ARG A 135 -4.61 -3.22 -13.41
CA ARG A 135 -5.44 -2.18 -14.04
C ARG A 135 -6.17 -2.78 -15.24
N ILE A 136 -7.37 -2.29 -15.46
CA ILE A 136 -8.24 -2.76 -16.54
C ILE A 136 -8.19 -1.75 -17.68
N ALA A 137 -7.86 -2.22 -18.87
CA ALA A 137 -7.97 -1.44 -20.09
C ALA A 137 -9.44 -1.26 -20.51
N PRO A 138 -9.78 -0.22 -21.27
CA PRO A 138 -11.18 0.05 -21.64
C PRO A 138 -11.88 -1.09 -22.39
N ASN A 139 -11.15 -1.97 -23.05
CA ASN A 139 -11.69 -3.17 -23.71
C ASN A 139 -11.78 -4.40 -22.79
N GLY A 140 -11.53 -4.24 -21.49
CA GLY A 140 -11.57 -5.33 -20.52
C GLY A 140 -10.26 -6.11 -20.33
N ASP A 141 -9.20 -5.84 -21.11
CA ASP A 141 -7.89 -6.47 -20.90
C ASP A 141 -7.31 -6.11 -19.54
N ILE A 142 -6.72 -7.09 -18.86
CA ILE A 142 -6.24 -7.00 -17.49
C ILE A 142 -4.72 -6.87 -17.51
N PHE A 143 -4.20 -5.71 -17.16
CA PHE A 143 -2.75 -5.44 -17.09
C PHE A 143 -2.25 -5.61 -15.67
N ILE A 144 -1.17 -6.37 -15.49
CA ILE A 144 -0.59 -6.70 -14.18
C ILE A 144 0.88 -6.33 -14.18
N ALA A 145 1.31 -5.55 -13.20
CA ALA A 145 2.73 -5.35 -12.93
C ALA A 145 3.28 -6.56 -12.19
N GLU A 146 4.26 -7.25 -12.78
CA GLU A 146 5.05 -8.30 -12.13
C GLU A 146 6.43 -7.70 -11.83
N SER A 147 6.62 -7.22 -10.59
CA SER A 147 7.77 -6.36 -10.24
C SER A 147 9.09 -7.12 -10.25
N GLU A 148 9.18 -8.29 -9.61
CA GLU A 148 10.43 -9.09 -9.55
C GLU A 148 10.94 -9.45 -10.95
N PRO A 149 10.12 -10.00 -11.88
CA PRO A 149 10.58 -10.29 -13.22
C PRO A 149 10.69 -9.05 -14.14
N GLY A 150 10.34 -7.86 -13.67
CA GLY A 150 10.48 -6.60 -14.40
C GLY A 150 9.63 -6.54 -15.68
N ARG A 151 8.33 -6.86 -15.58
CA ARG A 151 7.45 -6.92 -16.76
C ARG A 151 6.01 -6.51 -16.46
N ILE A 152 5.29 -6.17 -17.52
CA ILE A 152 3.83 -6.01 -17.51
C ILE A 152 3.23 -7.20 -18.24
N ARG A 153 2.36 -7.91 -17.55
CA ARG A 153 1.56 -9.01 -18.09
C ARG A 153 0.21 -8.48 -18.56
N VAL A 154 -0.35 -9.09 -19.59
CA VAL A 154 -1.72 -8.82 -20.02
C VAL A 154 -2.51 -10.14 -20.09
N LEU A 155 -3.67 -10.15 -19.45
CA LEU A 155 -4.66 -11.23 -19.54
C LEU A 155 -5.89 -10.70 -20.28
N ARG A 156 -6.48 -11.55 -21.10
CA ARG A 156 -7.77 -11.28 -21.75
C ARG A 156 -8.77 -12.36 -21.39
N ALA A 157 -9.99 -11.96 -21.06
CA ALA A 157 -11.09 -12.84 -20.76
C ALA A 157 -12.39 -12.26 -21.32
N GLU A 158 -13.31 -13.13 -21.72
CA GLU A 158 -14.67 -12.72 -22.01
C GLU A 158 -15.38 -12.29 -20.71
N GLU A 159 -16.41 -11.46 -20.83
CA GLU A 159 -17.23 -11.05 -19.68
C GLU A 159 -17.79 -12.27 -18.93
N GLY A 160 -17.69 -12.24 -17.61
CA GLY A 160 -18.14 -13.34 -16.74
C GLY A 160 -17.32 -14.62 -16.82
N ALA A 161 -16.24 -14.66 -17.61
CA ALA A 161 -15.40 -15.85 -17.72
C ALA A 161 -14.72 -16.16 -16.40
N ALA A 162 -14.64 -17.45 -16.04
CA ALA A 162 -13.96 -17.94 -14.84
C ALA A 162 -12.43 -17.93 -14.97
N LYS A 163 -11.88 -17.80 -16.19
CA LYS A 163 -10.46 -17.83 -16.50
C LYS A 163 -10.14 -16.99 -17.74
N PRO A 164 -8.92 -16.41 -17.81
CA PRO A 164 -8.48 -15.74 -19.02
C PRO A 164 -8.26 -16.75 -20.16
N SER A 165 -8.61 -16.35 -21.37
CA SER A 165 -8.31 -17.06 -22.63
C SER A 165 -6.92 -16.74 -23.17
N THR A 166 -6.36 -15.58 -22.79
CA THR A 166 -5.02 -15.13 -23.20
C THR A 166 -4.20 -14.75 -21.97
N ASN A 167 -2.91 -15.10 -21.99
CA ASN A 167 -1.96 -14.76 -20.95
C ASN A 167 -0.62 -14.45 -21.61
N ASP A 168 -0.31 -13.18 -21.79
CA ASP A 168 0.85 -12.72 -22.54
C ASP A 168 1.68 -11.69 -21.74
N VAL A 169 2.87 -11.35 -22.22
CA VAL A 169 3.72 -10.30 -21.68
C VAL A 169 3.62 -9.08 -22.59
N PHE A 170 3.04 -7.98 -22.09
CA PHE A 170 2.94 -6.73 -22.83
C PHE A 170 4.33 -6.07 -22.99
N ALA A 171 5.06 -5.88 -21.89
CA ALA A 171 6.38 -5.25 -21.86
C ALA A 171 7.30 -5.93 -20.86
N SER A 172 8.62 -5.88 -21.08
CA SER A 172 9.64 -6.46 -20.20
C SER A 172 10.88 -5.57 -20.14
N GLY A 173 11.83 -5.92 -19.24
CA GLY A 173 13.07 -5.15 -19.04
C GLY A 173 12.85 -3.87 -18.23
N LEU A 174 11.83 -3.87 -17.37
CA LEU A 174 11.47 -2.78 -16.49
C LEU A 174 12.17 -2.89 -15.12
N ASP A 175 12.39 -1.77 -14.43
CA ASP A 175 13.02 -1.75 -13.10
C ASP A 175 11.94 -1.77 -12.01
N GLN A 176 11.54 -2.98 -11.57
CA GLN A 176 10.53 -3.20 -10.54
C GLN A 176 9.24 -2.37 -10.80
N PRO A 177 8.57 -2.59 -11.95
CA PRO A 177 7.36 -1.85 -12.29
C PRO A 177 6.28 -2.09 -11.25
N PHE A 178 5.54 -1.02 -10.90
CA PHE A 178 4.43 -1.11 -9.96
C PHE A 178 3.17 -0.45 -10.54
N GLY A 179 3.18 0.86 -10.72
CA GLY A 179 2.02 1.62 -11.21
C GLY A 179 1.81 1.44 -12.71
N ILE A 180 0.55 1.32 -13.12
CA ILE A 180 0.11 1.27 -14.52
C ILE A 180 -1.02 2.28 -14.68
N ALA A 181 -1.02 3.04 -15.77
CA ALA A 181 -2.14 3.91 -16.12
C ALA A 181 -2.31 3.99 -17.64
N PHE A 182 -3.56 4.14 -18.09
CA PHE A 182 -3.91 4.37 -19.49
C PHE A 182 -4.13 5.87 -19.73
N TYR A 183 -3.60 6.39 -20.83
CA TYR A 183 -3.72 7.81 -21.15
C TYR A 183 -3.94 8.05 -22.66
N PRO A 184 -4.82 9.03 -23.05
CA PRO A 184 -5.79 9.71 -22.19
C PRO A 184 -6.70 8.75 -21.44
N SER A 185 -7.24 9.18 -20.29
CA SER A 185 -8.27 8.42 -19.58
C SER A 185 -9.53 8.34 -20.40
N GLY A 186 -10.22 7.20 -20.39
CA GLY A 186 -11.46 6.97 -21.17
C GLY A 186 -11.34 5.79 -22.14
N SER A 187 -12.21 5.75 -23.16
CA SER A 187 -12.38 4.59 -24.04
C SER A 187 -11.28 4.40 -25.08
N ASP A 188 -10.49 5.43 -25.41
CA ASP A 188 -9.48 5.40 -26.48
C ASP A 188 -8.10 5.88 -26.00
N PRO A 189 -7.46 5.17 -25.07
CA PRO A 189 -6.11 5.49 -24.64
C PRO A 189 -5.10 5.24 -25.76
N GLN A 190 -4.12 6.13 -25.86
CA GLN A 190 -3.03 6.06 -26.84
C GLN A 190 -1.72 5.60 -26.20
N TRP A 191 -1.67 5.54 -24.88
CA TRP A 191 -0.48 5.22 -24.11
C TRP A 191 -0.80 4.33 -22.90
N VAL A 192 0.12 3.40 -22.63
CA VAL A 192 0.24 2.74 -21.32
C VAL A 192 1.44 3.33 -20.60
N TYR A 193 1.20 3.96 -19.47
CA TYR A 193 2.23 4.48 -18.57
C TYR A 193 2.58 3.42 -17.55
N VAL A 194 3.87 3.28 -17.26
CA VAL A 194 4.38 2.37 -16.24
C VAL A 194 5.33 3.14 -15.32
N ALA A 195 5.04 3.12 -14.03
CA ALA A 195 5.93 3.67 -13.02
C ALA A 195 6.86 2.58 -12.49
N ASN A 196 8.15 2.75 -12.74
CA ASN A 196 9.25 1.98 -12.19
C ASN A 196 9.76 2.62 -10.91
N THR A 197 10.65 1.96 -10.17
CA THR A 197 11.27 2.53 -8.97
C THR A 197 11.88 3.90 -9.22
N GLY A 198 12.59 4.09 -10.33
CA GLY A 198 13.33 5.32 -10.61
C GLY A 198 12.87 6.13 -11.79
N SER A 199 11.80 5.74 -12.47
CA SER A 199 11.37 6.41 -13.69
C SER A 199 9.89 6.19 -13.97
N VAL A 200 9.32 7.04 -14.84
CA VAL A 200 8.06 6.72 -15.52
C VAL A 200 8.36 6.56 -17.00
N VAL A 201 7.91 5.45 -17.56
CA VAL A 201 7.96 5.18 -19.00
C VAL A 201 6.55 5.09 -19.56
N ARG A 202 6.39 5.37 -20.85
CA ARG A 202 5.13 5.11 -21.56
C ARG A 202 5.37 4.34 -22.85
N TYR A 203 4.38 3.59 -23.26
CA TYR A 203 4.38 2.79 -24.47
C TYR A 203 3.24 3.23 -25.39
N PRO A 204 3.47 3.41 -26.71
CA PRO A 204 2.37 3.60 -27.67
C PRO A 204 1.43 2.40 -27.61
N TYR A 205 0.15 2.67 -27.48
CA TYR A 205 -0.90 1.66 -27.24
C TYR A 205 -2.19 2.03 -27.95
N ARG A 206 -2.93 1.05 -28.33
CA ARG A 206 -4.33 1.15 -28.73
C ARG A 206 -5.13 0.08 -28.02
N SER A 207 -6.35 0.40 -27.63
CA SER A 207 -7.23 -0.54 -26.94
C SER A 207 -7.29 -1.89 -27.65
N GLY A 208 -7.00 -2.99 -26.93
CA GLY A 208 -6.89 -4.35 -27.45
C GLY A 208 -5.49 -4.80 -27.89
N ASP A 209 -4.49 -3.97 -27.86
CA ASP A 209 -3.12 -4.39 -28.16
C ASP A 209 -2.54 -5.24 -27.01
N LEU A 210 -2.05 -6.43 -27.35
CA LEU A 210 -1.34 -7.33 -26.40
C LEU A 210 0.17 -7.07 -26.36
N LYS A 211 0.68 -6.20 -27.23
CA LYS A 211 2.08 -5.73 -27.31
C LYS A 211 2.10 -4.24 -27.59
N PRO A 212 3.12 -3.53 -27.14
CA PRO A 212 3.29 -2.12 -27.49
C PRO A 212 3.45 -1.92 -28.99
N ARG A 213 2.93 -0.82 -29.52
CA ARG A 213 3.11 -0.42 -30.93
C ARG A 213 4.47 0.18 -31.25
N GLY A 214 5.28 0.44 -30.23
CA GLY A 214 6.59 1.06 -30.38
C GLY A 214 7.46 0.87 -29.13
N LYS A 215 8.63 1.48 -29.15
CA LYS A 215 9.58 1.46 -28.03
C LYS A 215 9.04 2.30 -26.86
N ALA A 216 9.50 1.95 -25.65
CA ALA A 216 9.25 2.77 -24.47
C ALA A 216 9.85 4.17 -24.61
N GLU A 217 9.09 5.17 -24.19
CA GLU A 217 9.55 6.54 -24.00
C GLU A 217 9.73 6.80 -22.50
N VAL A 218 10.91 7.23 -22.07
CA VAL A 218 11.16 7.65 -20.68
C VAL A 218 10.74 9.10 -20.54
N ILE A 219 9.65 9.36 -19.81
CA ILE A 219 9.08 10.71 -19.63
C ILE A 219 9.46 11.35 -18.31
N VAL A 220 9.62 10.55 -17.25
CA VAL A 220 10.20 11.01 -15.98
C VAL A 220 11.45 10.19 -15.71
N ARG A 221 12.56 10.88 -15.55
CA ARG A 221 13.85 10.32 -15.11
C ARG A 221 14.04 10.68 -13.63
N ASP A 222 14.89 9.98 -12.95
CA ASP A 222 15.39 10.38 -11.63
C ASP A 222 14.30 10.53 -10.54
N LEU A 223 13.29 9.64 -10.53
CA LEU A 223 12.45 9.49 -9.35
C LEU A 223 13.33 9.08 -8.15
N PRO A 224 13.09 9.64 -6.93
CA PRO A 224 13.89 9.29 -5.76
C PRO A 224 13.89 7.79 -5.50
N GLY A 225 15.08 7.20 -5.18
CA GLY A 225 15.23 5.77 -4.88
C GLY A 225 16.11 4.97 -5.84
N THR A 226 16.65 5.60 -6.89
CA THR A 226 17.58 4.97 -7.86
C THR A 226 19.05 5.09 -7.50
N GLY A 227 19.39 5.83 -6.44
CA GLY A 227 20.78 6.05 -6.01
C GLY A 227 21.54 4.74 -5.84
N GLY A 228 22.77 4.69 -6.38
CA GLY A 228 23.63 3.52 -6.48
C GLY A 228 23.82 2.72 -5.20
N ARG A 229 24.71 1.71 -5.20
CA ARG A 229 24.93 0.72 -4.13
C ARG A 229 25.11 1.27 -2.70
N SER A 230 25.35 2.57 -2.54
CA SER A 230 25.55 3.26 -1.26
C SER A 230 24.30 3.96 -0.72
N VAL A 231 23.22 4.10 -1.49
CA VAL A 231 22.00 4.77 -1.04
C VAL A 231 20.93 3.71 -0.72
N GLN A 232 20.40 3.80 0.48
CA GLN A 232 19.32 2.92 0.93
C GLN A 232 18.10 3.13 0.02
N ARG A 233 17.64 2.08 -0.67
CA ARG A 233 16.54 2.18 -1.65
C ARG A 233 15.21 2.57 -0.99
N GLY A 234 15.03 2.23 0.30
CA GLY A 234 13.77 2.46 1.01
C GLY A 234 12.58 1.78 0.32
N HIS A 235 11.43 2.43 0.32
CA HIS A 235 10.26 1.96 -0.41
C HIS A 235 10.46 2.14 -1.92
N ILE A 236 10.26 1.06 -2.66
CA ILE A 236 10.54 0.97 -4.11
C ILE A 236 9.27 1.13 -4.97
N THR A 237 8.10 0.98 -4.39
CA THR A 237 6.82 1.07 -5.09
C THR A 237 6.53 2.50 -5.54
N ARG A 238 5.98 2.65 -6.76
CA ARG A 238 5.52 3.90 -7.35
C ARG A 238 4.20 3.65 -8.03
N ASP A 239 3.09 4.11 -7.45
CA ASP A 239 1.83 4.07 -8.19
C ASP A 239 1.66 5.34 -9.01
N ILE A 240 0.82 5.29 -10.03
CA ILE A 240 0.58 6.35 -10.99
C ILE A 240 -0.92 6.50 -11.25
N ALA A 241 -1.40 7.73 -11.24
CA ALA A 241 -2.78 8.06 -11.60
C ALA A 241 -2.82 9.38 -12.36
N PHE A 242 -3.84 9.55 -13.21
CA PHE A 242 -4.12 10.82 -13.85
C PHE A 242 -5.31 11.50 -13.20
N SER A 243 -5.27 12.84 -13.11
CA SER A 243 -6.45 13.63 -12.72
C SER A 243 -7.62 13.36 -13.67
N LYS A 244 -8.84 13.57 -13.20
CA LYS A 244 -10.06 13.35 -13.99
C LYS A 244 -10.07 14.13 -15.30
N ASP A 245 -9.48 15.33 -15.32
CA ASP A 245 -9.35 16.17 -16.53
C ASP A 245 -8.13 15.80 -17.40
N GLY A 246 -7.34 14.81 -16.98
CA GLY A 246 -6.16 14.32 -17.68
C GLY A 246 -4.96 15.28 -17.69
N ARG A 247 -5.01 16.41 -16.98
CA ARG A 247 -3.94 17.42 -17.02
C ARG A 247 -2.80 17.16 -16.07
N GLN A 248 -3.02 16.37 -15.03
CA GLN A 248 -2.04 16.07 -14.01
C GLN A 248 -1.77 14.57 -13.94
N MET A 249 -0.51 14.21 -13.84
CA MET A 249 -0.03 12.86 -13.57
C MET A 249 0.53 12.82 -12.16
N PHE A 250 -0.09 12.05 -11.27
CA PHE A 250 0.35 11.83 -9.90
C PHE A 250 1.24 10.60 -9.82
N VAL A 251 2.35 10.71 -9.08
CA VAL A 251 3.25 9.59 -8.80
C VAL A 251 3.54 9.55 -7.31
N SER A 252 3.24 8.42 -6.66
CA SER A 252 3.55 8.24 -5.25
C SER A 252 5.00 7.82 -5.04
N VAL A 253 5.64 8.34 -3.98
CA VAL A 253 7.03 8.04 -3.63
C VAL A 253 7.14 7.82 -2.13
N GLY A 254 7.31 6.57 -1.71
CA GLY A 254 7.47 6.23 -0.30
C GLY A 254 8.83 6.64 0.27
N SER A 255 8.94 6.72 1.61
CA SER A 255 10.14 7.14 2.33
C SER A 255 11.36 6.24 2.05
N ALA A 256 12.56 6.76 2.31
CA ALA A 256 13.79 5.98 2.27
C ALA A 256 14.02 5.19 3.55
N SER A 257 13.47 5.66 4.66
CA SER A 257 13.68 5.13 6.01
C SER A 257 12.36 4.88 6.73
N ASN A 258 12.43 4.34 7.94
CA ASN A 258 11.25 4.08 8.75
C ASN A 258 10.65 5.36 9.33
N ASP A 259 11.50 6.19 9.94
CA ASP A 259 11.09 7.35 10.73
C ASP A 259 12.03 8.56 10.55
N GLY A 260 12.58 8.76 9.34
CA GLY A 260 13.46 9.89 9.03
C GLY A 260 14.85 9.76 9.62
N GLU A 261 15.38 8.52 9.77
CA GLU A 261 16.74 8.28 10.23
C GLU A 261 17.77 9.01 9.34
N TRP A 262 18.83 9.46 9.95
CA TRP A 262 19.99 10.11 9.30
C TRP A 262 19.72 11.50 8.71
N MET A 263 18.60 12.15 9.05
CA MET A 263 18.41 13.55 8.70
C MET A 263 19.28 14.45 9.60
N CYS A 264 20.06 15.32 8.97
CA CYS A 264 20.83 16.34 9.69
C CYS A 264 19.90 17.48 10.16
N LYS A 265 20.16 18.03 11.35
CA LYS A 265 19.46 19.23 11.82
C LYS A 265 19.72 20.41 10.88
N ARG A 266 18.70 21.23 10.66
CA ARG A 266 18.76 22.46 9.87
C ARG A 266 18.21 23.63 10.68
N ASP A 267 18.71 24.83 10.38
CA ASP A 267 18.15 26.07 10.93
C ASP A 267 16.83 26.44 10.28
N VAL A 268 16.05 27.29 10.96
CA VAL A 268 14.69 27.67 10.55
C VAL A 268 14.66 28.31 9.15
N ALA A 269 15.66 29.16 8.82
CA ALA A 269 15.68 29.84 7.53
C ALA A 269 15.98 28.85 6.39
N THR A 270 16.83 27.86 6.63
CA THR A 270 17.11 26.77 5.69
C THR A 270 15.87 25.88 5.49
N ILE A 271 15.15 25.58 6.57
CA ILE A 271 13.90 24.82 6.49
C ILE A 271 12.84 25.57 5.67
N ALA A 272 12.65 26.84 5.92
CA ALA A 272 11.65 27.65 5.20
C ALA A 272 11.92 27.69 3.68
N ARG A 273 13.19 27.85 3.28
CA ARG A 273 13.57 27.77 1.85
C ARG A 273 13.33 26.37 1.27
N TRP A 274 13.65 25.34 2.03
CA TRP A 274 13.42 23.95 1.64
C TRP A 274 11.93 23.67 1.40
N GLU A 275 11.09 24.05 2.32
CA GLU A 275 9.63 23.85 2.21
C GLU A 275 9.01 24.61 1.03
N ALA A 276 9.55 25.78 0.68
CA ALA A 276 9.10 26.52 -0.49
C ALA A 276 9.32 25.74 -1.80
N GLU A 277 10.34 24.89 -1.88
CA GLU A 277 10.67 24.09 -3.05
C GLU A 277 10.07 22.66 -3.00
N HIS A 278 10.02 22.07 -1.80
CA HIS A 278 9.71 20.65 -1.60
C HIS A 278 8.37 20.41 -0.87
N GLY A 279 7.62 21.43 -0.51
CA GLY A 279 6.34 21.35 0.20
C GLY A 279 6.48 21.37 1.73
N VAL A 280 5.40 21.74 2.39
CA VAL A 280 5.32 21.88 3.85
C VAL A 280 5.70 20.58 4.53
N GLY A 281 6.53 20.64 5.58
CA GLY A 281 6.93 19.49 6.39
C GLY A 281 7.79 18.44 5.68
N SER A 282 8.17 18.68 4.41
CA SER A 282 8.99 17.73 3.65
C SER A 282 10.35 17.48 4.33
N ALA A 283 10.73 16.22 4.34
CA ALA A 283 12.01 15.75 4.84
C ALA A 283 13.14 16.00 3.82
N TRP A 284 14.38 15.85 4.22
CA TRP A 284 15.57 16.17 3.41
C TRP A 284 16.63 15.06 3.44
N GLY A 285 17.73 15.25 2.71
CA GLY A 285 18.79 14.27 2.57
C GLY A 285 18.32 13.07 1.74
N ASN A 286 18.41 11.86 2.28
CA ASN A 286 17.92 10.65 1.60
C ASN A 286 16.39 10.65 1.41
N GLU A 287 15.67 11.50 2.14
CA GLU A 287 14.22 11.66 2.09
C GLU A 287 13.76 12.77 1.12
N THR A 288 14.69 13.39 0.38
CA THR A 288 14.34 14.44 -0.60
C THR A 288 13.29 13.94 -1.59
N ASP A 289 12.15 14.67 -1.69
CA ASP A 289 11.00 14.35 -2.55
C ASP A 289 10.41 12.95 -2.33
N ARG A 290 10.58 12.41 -1.13
CA ARG A 290 10.03 11.12 -0.69
C ARG A 290 8.97 11.33 0.40
N ALA A 291 8.28 10.24 0.78
CA ALA A 291 7.10 10.30 1.64
C ALA A 291 6.08 11.34 1.10
N ALA A 292 5.86 11.30 -0.20
CA ALA A 292 5.14 12.32 -0.94
C ALA A 292 4.34 11.74 -2.12
N VAL A 293 3.38 12.52 -2.58
CA VAL A 293 2.85 12.40 -3.93
C VAL A 293 3.44 13.53 -4.76
N LEU A 294 4.11 13.19 -5.85
CA LEU A 294 4.61 14.13 -6.84
C LEU A 294 3.57 14.32 -7.94
N VAL A 295 3.52 15.51 -8.51
CA VAL A 295 2.68 15.80 -9.67
C VAL A 295 3.51 16.34 -10.83
N PHE A 296 3.12 15.94 -12.02
CA PHE A 296 3.69 16.31 -13.32
C PHE A 296 2.55 16.64 -14.29
N ASP A 297 2.87 17.26 -15.43
CA ASP A 297 1.99 17.15 -16.59
C ASP A 297 2.12 15.74 -17.24
N PRO A 298 1.23 15.38 -18.18
CA PRO A 298 1.29 14.04 -18.81
C PRO A 298 2.58 13.77 -19.59
N GLU A 299 3.32 14.82 -19.99
CA GLU A 299 4.63 14.71 -20.64
C GLU A 299 5.79 14.57 -19.63
N GLY A 300 5.50 14.45 -18.33
CA GLY A 300 6.49 14.29 -17.27
C GLY A 300 7.23 15.59 -16.91
N LYS A 301 6.73 16.75 -17.32
CA LYS A 301 7.28 18.07 -17.02
C LYS A 301 6.54 18.72 -15.84
N ASN A 302 6.98 19.93 -15.46
CA ASN A 302 6.34 20.74 -14.41
C ASN A 302 6.23 20.04 -13.07
N ARG A 303 7.28 19.26 -12.71
CA ARG A 303 7.37 18.54 -11.44
C ARG A 303 7.24 19.45 -10.24
N ARG A 304 6.40 19.06 -9.28
CA ARG A 304 6.35 19.61 -7.92
C ARG A 304 5.87 18.55 -6.92
N VAL A 305 6.06 18.80 -5.66
CA VAL A 305 5.39 18.04 -4.59
C VAL A 305 3.92 18.44 -4.55
N PHE A 306 3.02 17.48 -4.70
CA PHE A 306 1.58 17.67 -4.56
C PHE A 306 1.15 17.61 -3.10
N ALA A 307 1.64 16.61 -2.36
CA ALA A 307 1.43 16.46 -0.93
C ALA A 307 2.63 15.76 -0.28
N SER A 308 2.91 16.09 0.97
CA SER A 308 4.05 15.60 1.74
C SER A 308 3.61 14.90 3.02
N GLY A 309 4.54 14.18 3.68
CA GLY A 309 4.28 13.52 4.96
C GLY A 309 3.43 12.25 4.87
N LEU A 310 3.28 11.67 3.69
CA LEU A 310 2.66 10.37 3.42
C LEU A 310 3.76 9.30 3.40
N ARG A 311 4.07 8.69 4.54
CA ARG A 311 5.26 7.82 4.67
C ARG A 311 5.43 6.83 3.52
N ASN A 312 4.42 6.07 3.18
CA ASN A 312 4.43 5.17 2.04
C ASN A 312 3.03 5.06 1.44
N CYS A 313 2.68 6.03 0.62
CA CYS A 313 1.48 6.00 -0.23
C CYS A 313 1.68 4.96 -1.32
N VAL A 314 1.05 3.80 -1.22
CA VAL A 314 1.28 2.67 -2.14
C VAL A 314 0.23 2.63 -3.24
N GLY A 315 -1.05 2.73 -2.91
CA GLY A 315 -2.14 2.69 -3.88
C GLY A 315 -2.73 4.08 -4.11
N LEU A 316 -2.80 4.52 -5.37
CA LEU A 316 -3.47 5.74 -5.80
C LEU A 316 -4.77 5.42 -6.51
N ALA A 317 -5.83 6.16 -6.20
CA ALA A 317 -7.09 6.14 -6.93
C ALA A 317 -7.66 7.55 -7.09
N VAL A 318 -8.24 7.85 -8.25
CA VAL A 318 -8.98 9.09 -8.49
C VAL A 318 -10.46 8.76 -8.45
N HIS A 319 -11.21 9.48 -7.60
CA HIS A 319 -12.64 9.24 -7.48
C HIS A 319 -13.36 9.63 -8.79
N PRO A 320 -14.11 8.71 -9.41
CA PRO A 320 -14.64 8.90 -10.77
C PRO A 320 -15.64 10.07 -10.88
N VAL A 321 -16.34 10.39 -9.78
CA VAL A 321 -17.34 11.47 -9.76
C VAL A 321 -16.71 12.77 -9.31
N THR A 322 -16.04 12.83 -8.12
CA THR A 322 -15.52 14.07 -7.54
C THR A 322 -14.18 14.51 -8.14
N GLY A 323 -13.38 13.56 -8.65
CA GLY A 323 -12.02 13.83 -9.13
C GLY A 323 -10.98 13.91 -8.02
N ASP A 324 -11.37 13.70 -6.75
CA ASP A 324 -10.44 13.69 -5.62
C ASP A 324 -9.42 12.54 -5.74
N LEU A 325 -8.18 12.84 -5.44
CA LEU A 325 -7.12 11.84 -5.35
C LEU A 325 -7.15 11.17 -3.97
N TYR A 326 -7.09 9.84 -3.96
CA TYR A 326 -7.01 9.01 -2.76
C TYR A 326 -5.69 8.26 -2.69
N CYS A 327 -5.26 7.98 -1.47
CA CYS A 327 -4.10 7.15 -1.20
C CYS A 327 -4.36 6.16 -0.07
N SER A 328 -3.90 4.91 -0.24
CA SER A 328 -3.69 3.96 0.86
C SER A 328 -2.22 4.02 1.30
N THR A 329 -1.99 4.21 2.60
CA THR A 329 -0.66 4.52 3.15
C THR A 329 -0.26 3.53 4.23
N ASN A 330 1.00 3.06 4.16
CA ASN A 330 1.64 2.33 5.26
C ASN A 330 2.40 3.29 6.16
N GLU A 331 2.14 3.21 7.45
CA GLU A 331 2.80 4.04 8.43
C GLU A 331 4.04 3.40 9.06
N ARG A 332 4.71 4.15 9.95
CA ARG A 332 5.99 3.77 10.55
C ARG A 332 5.85 2.62 11.56
N ASP A 333 6.95 1.88 11.70
CA ASP A 333 7.10 0.77 12.62
C ASP A 333 7.78 1.22 13.93
N GLY A 334 7.75 0.35 14.95
CA GLY A 334 8.58 0.47 16.13
C GLY A 334 7.97 1.25 17.28
N LEU A 335 6.68 1.58 17.27
CA LEU A 335 5.96 2.22 18.39
C LEU A 335 5.03 1.27 19.16
N GLY A 336 5.07 -0.01 18.86
CA GLY A 336 4.23 -1.05 19.45
C GLY A 336 3.22 -1.62 18.48
N ASP A 337 2.43 -2.61 18.91
CA ASP A 337 1.53 -3.38 18.04
C ASP A 337 0.37 -2.55 17.45
N ASP A 338 -0.14 -1.55 18.16
CA ASP A 338 -1.32 -0.78 17.74
C ASP A 338 -0.99 0.67 17.32
N LEU A 339 0.31 0.96 17.07
CA LEU A 339 0.82 2.21 16.51
C LEU A 339 1.88 1.96 15.43
N VAL A 340 1.87 2.71 14.35
CA VAL A 340 0.96 3.77 13.91
C VAL A 340 -0.09 3.17 12.99
N PRO A 341 -1.36 3.55 13.06
CA PRO A 341 -2.37 3.09 12.11
C PRO A 341 -1.98 3.37 10.67
N ASP A 342 -2.11 2.37 9.81
CA ASP A 342 -2.19 2.59 8.37
C ASP A 342 -3.47 3.37 8.05
N PHE A 343 -3.58 3.97 6.88
CA PHE A 343 -4.76 4.77 6.58
C PHE A 343 -5.10 4.86 5.09
N ILE A 344 -6.37 5.17 4.82
CA ILE A 344 -6.84 5.68 3.53
C ILE A 344 -7.20 7.16 3.71
N THR A 345 -6.78 7.99 2.77
CA THR A 345 -7.08 9.43 2.83
C THR A 345 -7.20 10.06 1.46
N ARG A 346 -7.98 11.13 1.37
CA ARG A 346 -7.93 12.05 0.25
C ARG A 346 -6.61 12.83 0.28
N VAL A 347 -5.93 12.86 -0.84
CA VAL A 347 -4.66 13.60 -0.98
C VAL A 347 -4.97 14.97 -1.54
N ARG A 348 -4.69 16.02 -0.78
CA ARG A 348 -4.99 17.42 -1.14
C ARG A 348 -3.73 18.14 -1.57
N ASP A 349 -3.86 19.02 -2.54
CA ASP A 349 -2.75 19.86 -3.02
C ASP A 349 -2.20 20.75 -1.90
N GLY A 350 -0.87 20.75 -1.75
CA GLY A 350 -0.16 21.50 -0.71
C GLY A 350 -0.30 20.94 0.70
N ALA A 351 -1.00 19.81 0.90
CA ALA A 351 -1.24 19.25 2.23
C ALA A 351 -0.03 18.51 2.80
N PHE A 352 0.04 18.50 4.14
CA PHE A 352 1.04 17.75 4.92
C PHE A 352 0.34 16.76 5.86
N TYR A 353 0.79 15.47 5.84
CA TYR A 353 0.16 14.37 6.58
C TYR A 353 0.95 13.90 7.79
N GLY A 354 2.06 14.54 8.13
CA GLY A 354 2.76 14.40 9.42
C GLY A 354 4.15 13.79 9.36
N TRP A 355 4.36 12.69 8.61
CA TRP A 355 5.64 12.01 8.59
C TRP A 355 6.80 12.92 8.10
N PRO A 356 7.99 12.90 8.71
CA PRO A 356 8.42 12.05 9.83
C PRO A 356 8.19 12.70 11.21
N TRP A 357 7.75 13.94 11.27
CA TRP A 357 7.71 14.78 12.48
C TRP A 357 6.57 14.42 13.42
N TYR A 358 5.46 14.00 12.83
CA TYR A 358 4.21 13.67 13.50
C TYR A 358 3.60 12.42 12.86
N TYR A 359 2.67 11.77 13.57
CA TYR A 359 1.85 10.68 13.06
C TYR A 359 0.37 10.91 13.39
N VAL A 360 -0.50 10.62 12.44
CA VAL A 360 -1.97 10.69 12.56
C VAL A 360 -2.44 11.91 13.38
N GLY A 361 -2.38 13.08 12.75
CA GLY A 361 -2.66 14.36 13.39
C GLY A 361 -1.49 14.87 14.25
N ALA A 362 -1.77 15.61 15.29
CA ALA A 362 -0.77 16.32 16.10
C ALA A 362 -0.01 15.43 17.11
N ASN A 363 0.08 14.11 16.87
CA ASN A 363 0.89 13.22 17.69
C ASN A 363 2.35 13.34 17.27
N GLU A 364 3.17 13.92 18.12
CA GLU A 364 4.58 14.14 17.84
C GLU A 364 5.36 12.83 17.82
N ASP A 365 6.15 12.59 16.76
CA ASP A 365 6.97 11.38 16.68
C ASP A 365 8.06 11.40 17.76
N PRO A 366 8.21 10.31 18.55
CA PRO A 366 9.19 10.27 19.64
C PRO A 366 10.63 10.53 19.21
N ARG A 367 11.00 10.18 17.97
CA ARG A 367 12.34 10.42 17.41
C ARG A 367 12.61 11.90 17.19
N HIS A 368 11.59 12.64 16.76
CA HIS A 368 11.71 14.05 16.34
C HIS A 368 11.05 15.02 17.31
N ARG A 369 10.87 14.60 18.56
CA ARG A 369 10.21 15.39 19.59
C ARG A 369 10.82 16.79 19.74
N GLY A 370 9.98 17.82 19.62
CA GLY A 370 10.36 19.23 19.74
C GLY A 370 11.11 19.81 18.55
N GLU A 371 11.31 19.04 17.45
CA GLU A 371 12.07 19.54 16.29
C GLU A 371 11.25 20.46 15.39
N ARG A 372 9.94 20.22 15.24
CA ARG A 372 9.07 20.97 14.31
C ARG A 372 7.72 21.37 14.93
N PRO A 373 7.71 22.13 16.04
CA PRO A 373 6.47 22.56 16.68
C PRO A 373 5.62 23.47 15.75
N ASP A 374 6.22 24.10 14.77
CA ASP A 374 5.58 24.96 13.76
C ASP A 374 4.64 24.21 12.80
N LEU A 375 4.72 22.88 12.75
CA LEU A 375 3.91 22.02 11.89
C LEU A 375 2.63 21.55 12.56
N LYS A 376 2.52 21.60 13.87
CA LYS A 376 1.44 20.99 14.67
C LYS A 376 0.04 21.28 14.13
N ASP A 377 -0.21 22.52 13.75
CA ASP A 377 -1.53 22.96 13.27
C ASP A 377 -1.69 22.88 11.74
N LYS A 378 -0.68 22.36 11.03
CA LYS A 378 -0.68 22.20 9.57
C LYS A 378 -0.98 20.77 9.12
N ILE A 379 -1.04 19.83 10.05
CA ILE A 379 -1.17 18.40 9.74
C ILE A 379 -2.61 18.08 9.38
N ILE A 380 -2.80 17.44 8.24
CA ILE A 380 -4.09 16.85 7.86
C ILE A 380 -4.24 15.49 8.55
N VAL A 381 -5.34 15.33 9.26
CA VAL A 381 -5.74 14.03 9.82
C VAL A 381 -6.24 13.13 8.70
N PRO A 382 -5.71 11.90 8.55
CA PRO A 382 -6.21 10.96 7.55
C PRO A 382 -7.69 10.61 7.75
N ASP A 383 -8.40 10.35 6.65
CA ASP A 383 -9.85 10.16 6.66
C ASP A 383 -10.27 8.83 7.32
N VAL A 384 -9.56 7.70 7.06
CA VAL A 384 -9.91 6.36 7.57
C VAL A 384 -8.68 5.70 8.20
N LEU A 385 -8.71 5.44 9.49
CA LEU A 385 -7.62 4.79 10.22
C LEU A 385 -7.80 3.27 10.20
N ILE A 386 -6.86 2.57 9.57
CA ILE A 386 -6.81 1.11 9.48
C ILE A 386 -6.02 0.56 10.67
N GLN A 387 -6.15 -0.73 10.98
CA GLN A 387 -5.33 -1.39 12.00
C GLN A 387 -3.84 -1.18 11.70
N ALA A 388 -3.07 -0.78 12.71
CA ALA A 388 -1.62 -0.60 12.57
C ALA A 388 -0.95 -1.86 12.00
N HIS A 389 0.03 -1.65 11.13
CA HIS A 389 0.84 -2.71 10.49
C HIS A 389 0.07 -3.62 9.51
N SER A 390 -1.12 -3.22 9.05
CA SER A 390 -1.87 -3.99 8.05
C SER A 390 -1.18 -4.02 6.69
N ALA A 391 -0.25 -3.12 6.44
CA ALA A 391 0.46 -2.93 5.18
C ALA A 391 -0.51 -2.68 4.01
N SER A 392 -1.22 -1.54 4.07
CA SER A 392 -2.21 -1.14 3.06
C SER A 392 -1.52 -0.90 1.72
N MET A 393 -2.02 -1.54 0.65
CA MET A 393 -1.39 -1.58 -0.68
C MET A 393 -2.28 -0.96 -1.76
N GLY A 394 -2.61 -1.72 -2.82
CA GLY A 394 -3.43 -1.25 -3.91
C GLY A 394 -4.85 -0.87 -3.47
N MET A 395 -5.40 0.17 -4.08
CA MET A 395 -6.77 0.60 -3.83
C MET A 395 -7.48 1.03 -5.11
N ILE A 396 -8.79 0.96 -5.08
CA ILE A 396 -9.70 1.51 -6.11
C ILE A 396 -10.92 2.16 -5.45
N ILE A 397 -11.62 3.00 -6.20
CA ILE A 397 -13.01 3.37 -5.91
C ILE A 397 -13.89 2.48 -6.78
N TYR A 398 -14.83 1.78 -6.18
CA TYR A 398 -15.71 0.87 -6.91
C TYR A 398 -16.74 1.67 -7.72
N ASP A 399 -16.67 1.58 -9.02
CA ASP A 399 -17.56 2.23 -9.98
C ASP A 399 -18.35 1.23 -10.85
N GLY A 400 -18.20 -0.08 -10.57
CA GLY A 400 -18.96 -1.14 -11.24
C GLY A 400 -20.46 -1.13 -10.88
N ASP A 401 -21.22 -1.88 -11.63
CA ASP A 401 -22.66 -2.04 -11.44
C ASP A 401 -23.08 -3.47 -11.07
N GLN A 402 -22.12 -4.39 -10.96
CA GLN A 402 -22.39 -5.79 -10.59
C GLN A 402 -22.70 -5.96 -9.09
N PHE A 403 -21.98 -5.22 -8.22
CA PHE A 403 -22.22 -5.27 -6.78
C PHE A 403 -23.49 -4.49 -6.40
N PRO A 404 -24.11 -4.77 -5.25
CA PRO A 404 -25.22 -3.97 -4.73
C PRO A 404 -24.89 -2.46 -4.71
N SER A 405 -25.91 -1.63 -4.90
CA SER A 405 -25.74 -0.18 -5.08
C SER A 405 -25.03 0.51 -3.92
N GLU A 406 -25.10 -0.03 -2.71
CA GLU A 406 -24.41 0.49 -1.51
C GLU A 406 -22.89 0.34 -1.55
N TYR A 407 -22.36 -0.47 -2.47
CA TYR A 407 -20.92 -0.61 -2.70
C TYR A 407 -20.36 0.44 -3.66
N ARG A 408 -21.25 1.05 -4.48
CA ARG A 408 -20.81 1.99 -5.51
C ARG A 408 -20.33 3.30 -4.91
N GLY A 409 -19.11 3.69 -5.26
CA GLY A 409 -18.43 4.88 -4.76
C GLY A 409 -17.59 4.63 -3.52
N ASP A 410 -17.61 3.43 -2.92
CA ASP A 410 -16.76 3.06 -1.81
C ASP A 410 -15.35 2.67 -2.27
N ALA A 411 -14.39 2.78 -1.36
CA ALA A 411 -13.01 2.40 -1.65
C ALA A 411 -12.74 0.96 -1.21
N PHE A 412 -12.14 0.17 -2.11
CA PHE A 412 -11.57 -1.14 -1.76
C PHE A 412 -10.06 -1.03 -1.69
N ALA A 413 -9.47 -1.59 -0.64
CA ALA A 413 -8.02 -1.60 -0.46
C ALA A 413 -7.51 -2.94 0.06
N SER A 414 -6.45 -3.44 -0.58
CA SER A 414 -5.76 -4.64 -0.12
C SER A 414 -4.87 -4.35 1.09
N GLN A 415 -4.84 -5.29 2.00
CA GLN A 415 -3.99 -5.28 3.19
C GLN A 415 -3.02 -6.47 3.08
N HIS A 416 -1.76 -6.19 2.81
CA HIS A 416 -0.74 -7.22 2.53
C HIS A 416 -0.41 -8.06 3.76
N GLY A 417 -0.54 -7.47 4.95
CA GLY A 417 -0.42 -8.13 6.23
C GLY A 417 0.84 -7.81 7.00
N SER A 418 0.73 -7.94 8.32
CA SER A 418 1.76 -7.53 9.27
C SER A 418 2.94 -8.50 9.33
N TRP A 419 4.14 -7.94 9.48
CA TRP A 419 5.37 -8.67 9.81
C TRP A 419 5.97 -8.24 11.17
N ASN A 420 5.53 -7.13 11.69
CA ASN A 420 6.08 -6.40 12.83
C ASN A 420 5.05 -6.20 13.95
N ARG A 421 4.14 -7.15 14.11
CA ARG A 421 3.11 -7.18 15.14
C ARG A 421 3.08 -8.56 15.80
N GLN A 422 2.85 -8.61 17.11
CA GLN A 422 2.83 -9.87 17.86
C GLN A 422 1.72 -10.81 17.35
N LYS A 423 0.50 -10.30 17.25
CA LYS A 423 -0.63 -10.99 16.62
C LYS A 423 -0.88 -10.42 15.23
N ARG A 424 -1.00 -11.28 14.23
CA ARG A 424 -1.19 -10.87 12.84
C ARG A 424 -2.42 -10.01 12.63
N THR A 425 -2.31 -9.09 11.69
CA THR A 425 -3.42 -8.33 11.11
C THR A 425 -3.17 -8.11 9.62
N GLY A 426 -4.16 -7.54 8.93
CA GLY A 426 -4.12 -7.46 7.48
C GLY A 426 -4.39 -8.82 6.83
N TYR A 427 -3.73 -9.13 5.71
CA TYR A 427 -3.99 -10.31 4.88
C TYR A 427 -5.47 -10.40 4.46
N LYS A 428 -5.99 -9.30 3.91
CA LYS A 428 -7.41 -9.16 3.54
C LYS A 428 -7.61 -8.03 2.54
N VAL A 429 -8.81 -7.93 2.02
CA VAL A 429 -9.30 -6.72 1.33
C VAL A 429 -10.35 -6.08 2.23
N ILE A 430 -10.27 -4.79 2.41
CA ILE A 430 -11.25 -4.00 3.15
C ILE A 430 -12.08 -3.14 2.20
N ARG A 431 -13.29 -2.79 2.63
CA ARG A 431 -14.15 -1.77 2.03
C ARG A 431 -14.20 -0.57 2.98
N ALA A 432 -13.72 0.58 2.56
CA ALA A 432 -13.86 1.84 3.29
C ALA A 432 -15.09 2.58 2.75
N LEU A 433 -15.97 2.99 3.66
CA LEU A 433 -17.27 3.56 3.32
C LEU A 433 -17.15 5.04 2.97
N LEU A 434 -17.70 5.43 1.81
CA LEU A 434 -17.74 6.81 1.35
C LEU A 434 -19.17 7.27 1.19
N LYS A 435 -19.46 8.51 1.56
CA LYS A 435 -20.73 9.17 1.30
C LYS A 435 -20.50 10.38 0.41
N ASN A 436 -21.05 10.33 -0.81
CA ASN A 436 -20.86 11.36 -1.83
C ASN A 436 -19.35 11.67 -2.08
N GLY A 437 -18.53 10.63 -2.15
CA GLY A 437 -17.08 10.77 -2.34
C GLY A 437 -16.32 11.27 -1.12
N VAL A 438 -16.91 11.28 0.08
CA VAL A 438 -16.25 11.67 1.33
C VAL A 438 -16.20 10.46 2.27
N PRO A 439 -15.01 10.02 2.72
CA PRO A 439 -14.91 8.89 3.64
C PRO A 439 -15.62 9.18 4.96
N THR A 440 -16.34 8.18 5.47
CA THR A 440 -17.06 8.29 6.75
C THR A 440 -16.16 8.08 7.98
N GLY A 441 -14.94 7.59 7.75
CA GLY A 441 -14.01 7.11 8.79
C GLY A 441 -14.21 5.64 9.12
N GLU A 442 -15.14 4.96 8.48
CA GLU A 442 -15.50 3.57 8.71
C GLU A 442 -14.98 2.66 7.59
N TYR A 443 -14.67 1.43 7.97
CA TYR A 443 -14.37 0.36 7.01
C TYR A 443 -14.84 -0.99 7.56
N GLU A 444 -15.01 -1.96 6.65
CA GLU A 444 -15.34 -3.35 6.96
C GLU A 444 -14.36 -4.30 6.26
N ASP A 445 -14.24 -5.51 6.77
CA ASP A 445 -13.54 -6.59 6.11
C ASP A 445 -14.40 -7.14 4.97
N PHE A 446 -13.85 -7.19 3.76
CA PHE A 446 -14.59 -7.65 2.58
C PHE A 446 -14.14 -9.03 2.08
N MET A 447 -12.82 -9.27 2.04
CA MET A 447 -12.28 -10.57 1.60
C MET A 447 -11.20 -11.01 2.57
N THR A 448 -11.41 -12.14 3.26
CA THR A 448 -10.56 -12.65 4.35
C THR A 448 -10.16 -14.09 4.13
N GLY A 449 -9.60 -14.77 5.14
CA GLY A 449 -9.32 -16.22 5.12
C GLY A 449 -7.93 -16.59 4.59
N PHE A 450 -7.00 -15.66 4.45
CA PHE A 450 -5.66 -15.91 3.92
C PHE A 450 -4.64 -16.35 4.97
N VAL A 451 -4.95 -16.23 6.26
CA VAL A 451 -4.09 -16.64 7.38
C VAL A 451 -4.38 -18.08 7.79
N VAL A 452 -3.34 -18.88 7.92
CA VAL A 452 -3.43 -20.28 8.40
C VAL A 452 -3.32 -20.33 9.91
N ASN A 453 -2.35 -19.58 10.47
CA ASN A 453 -2.07 -19.46 11.91
C ASN A 453 -1.14 -18.27 12.17
N ASP A 454 -0.75 -18.06 13.43
CA ASP A 454 0.10 -16.93 13.83
C ASP A 454 1.49 -16.88 13.18
N SER A 455 1.93 -17.93 12.48
CA SER A 455 3.23 -17.97 11.81
C SER A 455 3.14 -18.13 10.29
N SER A 456 1.98 -18.48 9.74
CA SER A 456 1.84 -18.88 8.34
C SER A 456 0.61 -18.29 7.68
N VAL A 457 0.79 -17.87 6.42
CA VAL A 457 -0.27 -17.37 5.54
C VAL A 457 -0.16 -18.10 4.19
N TRP A 458 -1.26 -18.22 3.46
CA TRP A 458 -1.20 -18.81 2.12
C TRP A 458 -1.36 -17.77 1.00
N ALA A 459 -1.78 -16.53 1.33
CA ALA A 459 -1.83 -15.45 0.36
C ALA A 459 -1.61 -14.10 1.04
N ARG A 460 -1.18 -13.12 0.24
CA ARG A 460 -0.94 -11.73 0.64
C ARG A 460 -1.52 -10.81 -0.44
N PRO A 461 -2.72 -10.26 -0.25
CA PRO A 461 -3.36 -9.37 -1.22
C PRO A 461 -2.52 -8.12 -1.52
N VAL A 462 -2.43 -7.73 -2.80
CA VAL A 462 -1.63 -6.58 -3.25
C VAL A 462 -2.43 -5.61 -4.11
N GLY A 463 -2.87 -6.03 -5.30
CA GLY A 463 -3.59 -5.19 -6.24
C GLY A 463 -5.08 -5.47 -6.21
N VAL A 464 -5.88 -4.43 -6.45
CA VAL A 464 -7.33 -4.53 -6.62
C VAL A 464 -7.75 -3.76 -7.86
N ALA A 465 -8.73 -4.27 -8.61
CA ALA A 465 -9.30 -3.59 -9.77
C ALA A 465 -10.77 -4.02 -9.99
N VAL A 466 -11.55 -3.15 -10.61
CA VAL A 466 -12.91 -3.48 -11.08
C VAL A 466 -12.80 -4.00 -12.52
N ALA A 467 -13.20 -5.24 -12.74
CA ALA A 467 -13.27 -5.83 -14.07
C ALA A 467 -14.36 -5.14 -14.91
N HIS A 468 -14.31 -5.30 -16.23
CA HIS A 468 -15.25 -4.65 -17.16
C HIS A 468 -16.71 -5.00 -16.85
N ASP A 469 -16.98 -6.21 -16.35
CA ASP A 469 -18.30 -6.67 -15.93
C ASP A 469 -18.66 -6.34 -14.47
N GLY A 470 -17.88 -5.48 -13.81
CA GLY A 470 -18.12 -5.01 -12.44
C GLY A 470 -17.62 -5.94 -11.34
N ALA A 471 -17.05 -7.11 -11.63
CA ALA A 471 -16.44 -7.97 -10.61
C ALA A 471 -15.16 -7.34 -10.04
N LEU A 472 -14.82 -7.66 -8.79
CA LEU A 472 -13.55 -7.25 -8.19
C LEU A 472 -12.47 -8.29 -8.48
N LEU A 473 -11.32 -7.85 -9.02
CA LEU A 473 -10.12 -8.67 -9.18
C LEU A 473 -9.11 -8.33 -8.10
N VAL A 474 -8.52 -9.36 -7.49
CA VAL A 474 -7.55 -9.22 -6.40
C VAL A 474 -6.31 -10.04 -6.75
N THR A 475 -5.15 -9.39 -6.88
CA THR A 475 -3.85 -10.08 -7.00
C THR A 475 -3.27 -10.36 -5.62
N GLU A 476 -2.50 -11.44 -5.49
CA GLU A 476 -1.72 -11.74 -4.30
C GLU A 476 -0.34 -12.31 -4.69
N ASP A 477 0.70 -11.93 -3.95
CA ASP A 477 2.09 -12.26 -4.27
C ASP A 477 2.66 -13.48 -3.52
N GLY A 478 1.88 -14.06 -2.59
CA GLY A 478 2.32 -15.24 -1.83
C GLY A 478 2.42 -16.50 -2.69
N ASN A 479 1.36 -16.84 -3.40
CA ASN A 479 1.29 -17.97 -4.32
C ASN A 479 1.16 -17.56 -5.80
N GLY A 480 1.20 -16.27 -6.08
CA GLY A 480 1.14 -15.73 -7.44
C GLY A 480 -0.20 -16.01 -8.11
N THR A 481 -1.29 -15.64 -7.44
CA THR A 481 -2.65 -15.86 -7.94
C THR A 481 -3.44 -14.55 -8.09
N MET A 482 -4.50 -14.64 -8.88
CA MET A 482 -5.52 -13.61 -9.00
C MET A 482 -6.88 -14.23 -8.70
N TRP A 483 -7.64 -13.57 -7.86
CA TRP A 483 -8.97 -13.96 -7.43
C TRP A 483 -10.00 -13.01 -8.03
N ARG A 484 -11.14 -13.55 -8.43
CA ARG A 484 -12.29 -12.81 -8.95
C ARG A 484 -13.43 -12.94 -7.95
N VAL A 485 -13.97 -11.81 -7.52
CA VAL A 485 -15.15 -11.73 -6.65
C VAL A 485 -16.30 -11.17 -7.47
N SER A 486 -17.40 -11.90 -7.52
CA SER A 486 -18.62 -11.51 -8.23
C SER A 486 -19.83 -11.58 -7.29
N TYR A 487 -20.83 -10.74 -7.54
CA TYR A 487 -22.11 -10.80 -6.81
C TYR A 487 -23.15 -11.55 -7.64
N ARG A 488 -23.82 -12.51 -7.02
CA ARG A 488 -24.85 -13.35 -7.68
C ARG A 488 -26.27 -13.13 -7.10
N GLY A 489 -26.39 -12.25 -6.13
CA GLY A 489 -27.60 -12.09 -5.33
C GLY A 489 -27.64 -13.07 -4.15
N GLY A 490 -28.34 -12.70 -3.10
CA GLY A 490 -28.64 -13.63 -2.01
C GLY A 490 -29.65 -14.69 -2.43
N PRO A 491 -29.74 -15.83 -1.70
CA PRO A 491 -30.77 -16.82 -1.89
C PRO A 491 -32.16 -16.23 -1.61
#